data_ed396927971f6deed549f8a73c1105f6
#
_entry.id   ed396927971f6deed549f8a73c1105f6
#
_cell.length_a   1.000
_cell.length_b   1.000
_cell.length_c   1.000
_cell.angle_alpha   90.00
_cell.angle_beta   90.00
_cell.angle_gamma   90.00
#
_symmetry.space_group_name_H-M   'P 1'
#
loop_
_entity.id
_entity.type
_entity.pdbx_description
1 polymer ?
#
loop_
_entity_poly.entity_id
_entity_poly.type
_entity_poly.pdbx_seq_one_letter_code
_entity_poly.pdbx_strand_id
1 'polypeptide(L)'
;MGTRVGEPVRSEALGALPFTHELLRALWVERRGTAADVRLLRQRRLAALVRHARVTTRLFAERLAHVDPDAPINLAQIQPITKSELMARLEDTIEHGRLSRATIEAHAADRGSVDAALGGRYVVATTSGTTGEVGYFVQDRDAFERWNGALFARVLRHRLVPREVLRFTFGRRYRMAMAIATGGHFITRLVAGYRPLWSRPFLDLRTFSILEAPESNLLGLNLFRPHYLHGYSTFVEALAHERIAGRLAIDPEFVSLGSEPVTRRARETIAQAFPRAQIVETYGATECLAIANQCPAGRLHVNEDLVILEPVDAQGRPVPVGVASDKVYLTNLLSRAQPLLRYELQDSVTILGDACPCGSPMTSIRVEGRSDDTFALLDADGRSTLHPPIVFEALILGVPGLERFQLVHVRQNVLEARVVAQAGAEPAVVAERARETLRRYLADRGLAEGVEVHATPVDAIPREARGHKLRQIYSQVPRLGRSS
;
A
#
# COMPACT_ATOMS: atom_id res chain seq x y z
N MET A 1 19.97 -18.67 -4.51
CA MET A 1 20.19 -18.68 -3.07
C MET A 1 18.83 -18.52 -2.43
N GLY A 2 18.27 -19.63 -1.90
CA GLY A 2 16.90 -19.66 -1.40
C GLY A 2 16.78 -18.84 -0.12
N THR A 3 15.92 -17.84 -0.12
CA THR A 3 15.46 -17.14 1.08
C THR A 3 14.74 -18.15 1.97
N ARG A 4 15.22 -18.35 3.19
CA ARG A 4 14.60 -19.29 4.14
C ARG A 4 13.19 -18.76 4.47
N VAL A 5 12.20 -19.64 4.29
CA VAL A 5 10.80 -19.35 4.60
C VAL A 5 10.67 -18.85 6.05
N GLY A 6 10.18 -17.63 6.22
CA GLY A 6 9.93 -17.05 7.55
C GLY A 6 11.17 -16.51 8.28
N GLU A 7 12.16 -15.98 7.58
CA GLU A 7 13.29 -15.30 8.26
C GLU A 7 12.82 -14.07 9.04
N PRO A 8 13.33 -13.89 10.29
CA PRO A 8 13.06 -12.69 11.05
C PRO A 8 13.76 -11.48 10.39
N VAL A 9 13.00 -10.42 10.14
CA VAL A 9 13.51 -9.17 9.57
C VAL A 9 14.51 -8.54 10.55
N ARG A 10 15.73 -8.23 10.09
CA ARG A 10 16.70 -7.46 10.86
C ARG A 10 16.38 -5.98 10.71
N SER A 11 15.94 -5.31 11.77
CA SER A 11 15.76 -3.85 11.80
C SER A 11 16.79 -3.20 12.68
N GLU A 12 17.31 -2.04 12.25
CA GLU A 12 18.03 -1.13 13.12
C GLU A 12 17.12 -0.60 14.24
N ALA A 13 17.72 -0.23 15.37
CA ALA A 13 17.00 0.29 16.52
C ALA A 13 16.27 1.59 16.20
N LEU A 14 14.95 1.52 16.05
CA LEU A 14 14.07 2.67 15.88
C LEU A 14 13.65 3.20 17.24
N GLY A 15 13.56 4.51 17.41
CA GLY A 15 13.14 5.17 18.65
C GLY A 15 11.69 4.82 18.99
N ALA A 16 11.39 4.62 20.28
CA ALA A 16 10.04 4.27 20.70
C ALA A 16 9.12 5.50 20.89
N LEU A 17 9.67 6.69 21.06
CA LEU A 17 8.93 7.88 21.48
C LEU A 17 7.91 8.39 20.44
N PRO A 18 8.25 8.58 19.14
CA PRO A 18 7.30 9.05 18.15
C PRO A 18 6.15 8.07 17.95
N PHE A 19 6.46 6.77 17.88
CA PHE A 19 5.48 5.69 17.80
C PHE A 19 4.52 5.71 18.99
N THR A 20 5.06 5.69 20.22
CA THR A 20 4.24 5.63 21.44
C THR A 20 3.36 6.87 21.61
N HIS A 21 3.92 8.05 21.35
CA HIS A 21 3.16 9.30 21.42
C HIS A 21 1.98 9.29 20.45
N GLU A 22 2.19 8.86 19.19
CA GLU A 22 1.10 8.85 18.22
C GLU A 22 0.12 7.69 18.45
N LEU A 23 0.59 6.54 18.95
CA LEU A 23 -0.26 5.44 19.43
C LEU A 23 -1.26 5.93 20.48
N LEU A 24 -0.76 6.58 21.53
CA LEU A 24 -1.60 7.07 22.63
C LEU A 24 -2.58 8.16 22.15
N ARG A 25 -2.12 9.05 21.27
CA ARG A 25 -2.96 10.09 20.69
C ARG A 25 -4.08 9.47 19.83
N ALA A 26 -3.74 8.54 18.94
CA ALA A 26 -4.73 7.87 18.11
C ALA A 26 -5.76 7.09 18.94
N LEU A 27 -5.32 6.39 19.99
CA LEU A 27 -6.23 5.73 20.94
C LEU A 27 -7.13 6.71 21.68
N TRP A 28 -6.62 7.88 22.06
CA TRP A 28 -7.42 8.92 22.67
C TRP A 28 -8.48 9.47 21.71
N VAL A 29 -8.09 9.79 20.47
CA VAL A 29 -9.02 10.24 19.41
C VAL A 29 -10.13 9.22 19.19
N GLU A 30 -9.78 7.93 19.08
CA GLU A 30 -10.75 6.86 18.84
C GLU A 30 -11.73 6.64 20.01
N ARG A 31 -11.31 6.87 21.25
CA ARG A 31 -12.11 6.54 22.43
C ARG A 31 -12.84 7.73 23.05
N ARG A 32 -12.31 8.92 22.90
CA ARG A 32 -12.78 10.12 23.60
C ARG A 32 -12.80 11.39 22.75
N GLY A 33 -12.19 11.36 21.55
CA GLY A 33 -12.12 12.51 20.67
C GLY A 33 -13.49 12.88 20.12
N THR A 34 -13.72 14.18 20.02
CA THR A 34 -14.89 14.75 19.36
C THR A 34 -14.55 15.20 17.94
N ALA A 35 -15.55 15.47 17.11
CA ALA A 35 -15.33 16.07 15.79
C ALA A 35 -14.61 17.44 15.87
N ALA A 36 -14.78 18.18 16.98
CA ALA A 36 -14.06 19.43 17.22
C ALA A 36 -12.57 19.18 17.48
N ASP A 37 -12.25 18.15 18.29
CA ASP A 37 -10.85 17.78 18.57
C ASP A 37 -10.13 17.32 17.31
N VAL A 38 -10.77 16.50 16.47
CA VAL A 38 -10.21 16.04 15.18
C VAL A 38 -9.96 17.22 14.26
N ARG A 39 -10.93 18.17 14.14
CA ARG A 39 -10.75 19.39 13.34
C ARG A 39 -9.59 20.24 13.85
N LEU A 40 -9.48 20.43 15.15
CA LEU A 40 -8.41 21.22 15.78
C LEU A 40 -7.02 20.58 15.52
N LEU A 41 -6.89 19.27 15.71
CA LEU A 41 -5.67 18.53 15.41
C LEU A 41 -5.28 18.66 13.94
N ARG A 42 -6.24 18.48 13.03
CA ARG A 42 -6.06 18.63 11.58
C ARG A 42 -5.56 20.02 11.22
N GLN A 43 -6.22 21.07 11.72
CA GLN A 43 -5.83 22.45 11.46
C GLN A 43 -4.42 22.78 11.98
N ARG A 44 -4.07 22.36 13.19
CA ARG A 44 -2.74 22.55 13.78
C ARG A 44 -1.65 21.85 12.96
N ARG A 45 -1.91 20.61 12.55
CA ARG A 45 -0.98 19.84 11.71
C ARG A 45 -0.83 20.44 10.33
N LEU A 46 -1.92 20.88 9.71
CA LEU A 46 -1.89 21.53 8.41
C LEU A 46 -1.07 22.83 8.46
N ALA A 47 -1.31 23.69 9.44
CA ALA A 47 -0.53 24.92 9.61
C ALA A 47 0.95 24.63 9.83
N ALA A 48 1.29 23.61 10.66
CA ALA A 48 2.67 23.19 10.87
C ALA A 48 3.31 22.61 9.60
N LEU A 49 2.58 21.84 8.80
CA LEU A 49 3.05 21.30 7.53
C LEU A 49 3.31 22.41 6.50
N VAL A 50 2.37 23.34 6.35
CA VAL A 50 2.51 24.48 5.41
C VAL A 50 3.71 25.36 5.77
N ARG A 51 3.85 25.73 7.05
CA ARG A 51 5.05 26.48 7.51
C ARG A 51 6.33 25.72 7.19
N HIS A 52 6.38 24.44 7.51
CA HIS A 52 7.54 23.60 7.28
C HIS A 52 7.84 23.48 5.78
N ALA A 53 6.88 23.10 4.95
CA ALA A 53 7.05 22.92 3.51
C ALA A 53 7.54 24.19 2.82
N ARG A 54 6.98 25.35 3.20
CA ARG A 54 7.35 26.65 2.65
C ARG A 54 8.82 27.03 2.92
N VAL A 55 9.39 26.61 4.05
CA VAL A 55 10.76 26.99 4.44
C VAL A 55 11.79 25.95 4.02
N THR A 56 11.37 24.68 3.89
CA THR A 56 12.32 23.57 3.71
C THR A 56 12.39 23.02 2.31
N THR A 57 11.41 23.31 1.45
CA THR A 57 11.37 22.76 0.09
C THR A 57 11.24 23.88 -0.94
N ARG A 58 11.94 23.75 -2.06
CA ARG A 58 11.88 24.75 -3.15
C ARG A 58 10.50 24.78 -3.81
N LEU A 59 9.95 23.58 -4.13
CA LEU A 59 8.66 23.47 -4.79
C LEU A 59 7.55 24.17 -3.98
N PHE A 60 7.47 23.89 -2.68
CA PHE A 60 6.40 24.45 -1.86
C PHE A 60 6.68 25.88 -1.40
N ALA A 61 7.95 26.33 -1.37
CA ALA A 61 8.27 27.76 -1.19
C ALA A 61 7.61 28.60 -2.31
N GLU A 62 7.69 28.13 -3.55
CA GLU A 62 7.06 28.78 -4.72
C GLU A 62 5.52 28.69 -4.64
N ARG A 63 4.98 27.48 -4.45
CA ARG A 63 3.52 27.22 -4.48
C ARG A 63 2.75 27.84 -3.32
N LEU A 64 3.40 28.02 -2.18
CA LEU A 64 2.79 28.54 -0.95
C LEU A 64 3.18 30.01 -0.66
N ALA A 65 3.82 30.71 -1.59
CA ALA A 65 4.25 32.08 -1.38
C ALA A 65 3.11 33.03 -0.99
N HIS A 66 1.90 32.78 -1.52
CA HIS A 66 0.69 33.54 -1.26
C HIS A 66 -0.15 33.03 -0.08
N VAL A 67 0.25 31.93 0.57
CA VAL A 67 -0.47 31.34 1.70
C VAL A 67 0.11 31.87 3.01
N ASP A 68 -0.72 32.53 3.82
CA ASP A 68 -0.35 32.90 5.19
C ASP A 68 -0.50 31.68 6.12
N PRO A 69 0.60 31.14 6.67
CA PRO A 69 0.55 29.96 7.53
C PRO A 69 -0.03 30.27 8.92
N ASP A 70 -0.17 31.51 9.31
CA ASP A 70 -0.70 31.95 10.62
C ASP A 70 -2.20 32.29 10.56
N ALA A 71 -2.75 32.39 9.35
CA ALA A 71 -4.19 32.46 9.10
C ALA A 71 -4.81 31.06 8.89
N PRO A 72 -6.14 30.91 8.98
CA PRO A 72 -6.82 29.66 8.61
C PRO A 72 -6.54 29.28 7.15
N ILE A 73 -5.90 28.15 6.94
CA ILE A 73 -5.47 27.71 5.61
C ILE A 73 -6.67 27.18 4.81
N ASN A 74 -6.91 27.83 3.67
CA ASN A 74 -7.85 27.35 2.67
C ASN A 74 -7.11 26.51 1.61
N LEU A 75 -7.29 25.19 1.66
CA LEU A 75 -6.64 24.26 0.72
C LEU A 75 -6.98 24.55 -0.75
N ALA A 76 -8.16 25.11 -1.04
CA ALA A 76 -8.55 25.45 -2.42
C ALA A 76 -7.60 26.47 -3.08
N GLN A 77 -6.87 27.26 -2.29
CA GLN A 77 -5.84 28.18 -2.78
C GLN A 77 -4.52 27.47 -3.17
N ILE A 78 -4.32 26.25 -2.73
CA ILE A 78 -3.11 25.46 -3.03
C ILE A 78 -3.40 24.60 -4.26
N GLN A 79 -2.65 24.81 -5.33
CA GLN A 79 -2.80 23.99 -6.53
C GLN A 79 -2.46 22.51 -6.26
N PRO A 80 -3.27 21.56 -6.75
CA PRO A 80 -2.95 20.15 -6.66
C PRO A 80 -1.65 19.82 -7.38
N ILE A 81 -0.98 18.76 -6.96
CA ILE A 81 0.23 18.26 -7.60
C ILE A 81 0.01 16.83 -8.10
N THR A 82 0.37 16.56 -9.34
CA THR A 82 0.34 15.23 -9.93
C THR A 82 1.62 14.45 -9.61
N LYS A 83 1.58 13.12 -9.75
CA LYS A 83 2.77 12.28 -9.62
C LYS A 83 3.88 12.68 -10.58
N SER A 84 3.54 12.91 -11.84
CA SER A 84 4.52 13.30 -12.86
C SER A 84 5.21 14.61 -12.52
N GLU A 85 4.47 15.61 -12.07
CA GLU A 85 5.05 16.89 -11.64
C GLU A 85 5.93 16.73 -10.39
N LEU A 86 5.46 15.95 -9.40
CA LEU A 86 6.23 15.67 -8.19
C LEU A 86 7.56 14.97 -8.55
N MET A 87 7.51 13.99 -9.45
CA MET A 87 8.69 13.25 -9.88
C MET A 87 9.60 14.10 -10.78
N ALA A 88 9.07 14.94 -11.66
CA ALA A 88 9.89 15.86 -12.46
C ALA A 88 10.75 16.79 -11.59
N ARG A 89 10.22 17.18 -10.43
CA ARG A 89 10.87 18.08 -9.47
C ARG A 89 11.23 17.39 -8.15
N LEU A 90 11.58 16.09 -8.18
CA LEU A 90 11.75 15.25 -6.98
C LEU A 90 12.66 15.91 -5.94
N GLU A 91 13.83 16.41 -6.34
CA GLU A 91 14.79 17.04 -5.43
C GLU A 91 14.27 18.33 -4.79
N ASP A 92 13.45 19.10 -5.52
CA ASP A 92 12.82 20.33 -5.03
C ASP A 92 11.72 20.04 -3.98
N THR A 93 11.23 18.80 -3.93
CA THR A 93 10.23 18.35 -2.95
C THR A 93 10.81 17.86 -1.65
N ILE A 94 12.14 17.59 -1.63
CA ILE A 94 12.84 17.07 -0.44
C ILE A 94 13.32 18.22 0.44
N GLU A 95 13.16 18.06 1.75
CA GLU A 95 13.60 19.04 2.73
C GLU A 95 15.07 19.46 2.53
N HIS A 96 15.30 20.75 2.34
CA HIS A 96 16.63 21.35 2.14
C HIS A 96 17.46 20.74 1.00
N GLY A 97 16.86 20.03 0.04
CA GLY A 97 17.56 19.35 -1.05
C GLY A 97 18.59 18.31 -0.58
N ARG A 98 18.36 17.69 0.58
CA ARG A 98 19.32 16.77 1.22
C ARG A 98 19.55 15.46 0.49
N LEU A 99 18.66 15.08 -0.40
CA LEU A 99 18.78 13.86 -1.19
C LEU A 99 18.66 14.17 -2.67
N SER A 100 19.64 13.69 -3.44
CA SER A 100 19.55 13.75 -4.90
C SER A 100 18.68 12.60 -5.43
N ARG A 101 18.10 12.77 -6.61
CA ARG A 101 17.38 11.72 -7.34
C ARG A 101 18.24 10.45 -7.45
N ALA A 102 19.50 10.60 -7.88
CA ALA A 102 20.42 9.47 -8.05
C ALA A 102 20.62 8.68 -6.74
N THR A 103 20.71 9.37 -5.60
CA THR A 103 20.84 8.72 -4.28
C THR A 103 19.57 7.95 -3.90
N ILE A 104 18.39 8.53 -4.16
CA ILE A 104 17.09 7.87 -3.89
C ILE A 104 16.93 6.63 -4.79
N GLU A 105 17.19 6.76 -6.08
CA GLU A 105 17.07 5.68 -7.06
C GLU A 105 18.06 4.54 -6.78
N ALA A 106 19.31 4.85 -6.46
CA ALA A 106 20.31 3.85 -6.08
C ALA A 106 19.88 3.06 -4.84
N HIS A 107 19.37 3.76 -3.80
CA HIS A 107 18.85 3.09 -2.60
C HIS A 107 17.64 2.21 -2.91
N ALA A 108 16.70 2.70 -3.71
CA ALA A 108 15.50 1.94 -4.09
C ALA A 108 15.81 0.73 -5.01
N ALA A 109 16.86 0.80 -5.79
CA ALA A 109 17.33 -0.32 -6.63
C ALA A 109 18.03 -1.41 -5.82
N ASP A 110 18.64 -1.07 -4.69
CA ASP A 110 19.31 -2.03 -3.81
C ASP A 110 18.28 -2.77 -2.94
N ARG A 111 17.99 -4.01 -3.31
CA ARG A 111 17.07 -4.88 -2.55
C ARG A 111 17.58 -5.25 -1.17
N GLY A 112 18.90 -5.17 -0.93
CA GLY A 112 19.51 -5.41 0.37
C GLY A 112 19.27 -4.28 1.36
N SER A 113 18.95 -3.08 0.87
CA SER A 113 18.75 -1.88 1.67
C SER A 113 17.29 -1.66 2.13
N VAL A 114 16.34 -2.54 1.77
CA VAL A 114 14.91 -2.37 2.09
C VAL A 114 14.64 -2.15 3.58
N ASP A 115 15.41 -2.81 4.46
CA ASP A 115 15.27 -2.69 5.91
C ASP A 115 16.14 -1.59 6.52
N ALA A 116 16.94 -0.88 5.71
CA ALA A 116 17.83 0.19 6.14
C ALA A 116 17.25 1.56 5.78
N ALA A 117 17.37 2.51 6.69
CA ALA A 117 17.05 3.90 6.39
C ALA A 117 18.16 4.54 5.58
N LEU A 118 17.83 5.20 4.48
CA LEU A 118 18.78 5.98 3.68
C LEU A 118 19.42 7.06 4.53
N GLY A 119 20.76 7.02 4.65
CA GLY A 119 21.51 7.89 5.54
C GLY A 119 21.13 7.78 7.01
N GLY A 120 20.57 6.63 7.45
CA GLY A 120 20.10 6.41 8.83
C GLY A 120 18.85 7.20 9.22
N ARG A 121 18.29 8.00 8.30
CA ARG A 121 17.23 8.98 8.58
C ARG A 121 15.96 8.80 7.74
N TYR A 122 16.09 8.42 6.48
CA TYR A 122 14.97 8.45 5.55
C TYR A 122 14.50 7.05 5.16
N VAL A 123 13.21 6.84 5.19
CA VAL A 123 12.54 5.66 4.66
C VAL A 123 12.08 5.99 3.24
N VAL A 124 12.54 5.23 2.26
CA VAL A 124 12.18 5.41 0.85
C VAL A 124 11.19 4.33 0.45
N ALA A 125 9.99 4.74 0.07
CA ALA A 125 8.97 3.87 -0.48
C ALA A 125 8.81 4.10 -1.98
N THR A 126 8.56 3.04 -2.74
CA THR A 126 8.32 3.12 -4.18
C THR A 126 6.91 2.68 -4.52
N THR A 127 6.32 3.39 -5.48
CA THR A 127 5.06 2.90 -6.09
C THR A 127 5.36 1.94 -7.20
N SER A 128 4.35 1.16 -7.52
CA SER A 128 4.34 0.18 -8.60
C SER A 128 4.44 0.76 -10.01
N GLY A 129 4.69 2.01 -10.23
CA GLY A 129 4.83 2.53 -11.58
C GLY A 129 3.71 2.17 -12.58
N THR A 130 2.52 1.77 -12.12
CA THR A 130 1.37 1.41 -12.97
C THR A 130 1.01 2.51 -13.98
N THR A 131 1.47 3.74 -13.74
CA THR A 131 1.35 4.88 -14.65
C THR A 131 2.60 5.10 -15.52
N GLY A 132 3.56 4.15 -15.50
CA GLY A 132 4.79 4.21 -16.32
C GLY A 132 5.95 4.99 -15.72
N GLU A 133 5.74 5.63 -14.58
CA GLU A 133 6.78 6.33 -13.83
C GLU A 133 6.79 5.82 -12.39
N VAL A 134 7.94 5.32 -11.94
CA VAL A 134 8.12 4.92 -10.53
C VAL A 134 8.02 6.17 -9.67
N GLY A 135 7.15 6.14 -8.68
CA GLY A 135 7.09 7.20 -7.66
C GLY A 135 8.01 6.87 -6.52
N TYR A 136 8.81 7.86 -6.11
CA TYR A 136 9.68 7.79 -4.95
C TYR A 136 9.11 8.67 -3.84
N PHE A 137 8.78 8.05 -2.72
CA PHE A 137 8.21 8.75 -1.57
C PHE A 137 9.13 8.61 -0.38
N VAL A 138 9.60 9.76 0.10
CA VAL A 138 10.60 9.84 1.16
C VAL A 138 9.93 10.32 2.44
N GLN A 139 10.03 9.54 3.49
CA GLN A 139 9.56 9.90 4.82
C GLN A 139 10.76 9.97 5.77
N ASP A 140 10.75 10.93 6.71
CA ASP A 140 11.66 10.83 7.83
C ASP A 140 11.22 9.72 8.79
N ARG A 141 12.19 9.18 9.55
CA ARG A 141 11.93 8.09 10.51
C ARG A 141 10.86 8.45 11.53
N ASP A 142 10.85 9.69 12.01
CA ASP A 142 9.88 10.16 13.00
C ASP A 142 8.45 10.10 12.45
N ALA A 143 8.24 10.58 11.22
CA ALA A 143 6.96 10.48 10.52
C ALA A 143 6.55 9.02 10.30
N PHE A 144 7.47 8.16 9.86
CA PHE A 144 7.20 6.75 9.64
C PHE A 144 6.85 6.02 10.94
N GLU A 145 7.53 6.32 12.04
CA GLU A 145 7.22 5.79 13.38
C GLU A 145 5.85 6.25 13.85
N ARG A 146 5.49 7.52 13.68
CA ARG A 146 4.16 8.05 14.01
C ARG A 146 3.06 7.37 13.20
N TRP A 147 3.26 7.20 11.92
CA TRP A 147 2.31 6.46 11.07
C TRP A 147 2.09 5.04 11.56
N ASN A 148 3.16 4.32 11.90
CA ASN A 148 3.04 2.95 12.43
C ASN A 148 2.33 2.96 13.79
N GLY A 149 2.58 3.93 14.66
CA GLY A 149 1.88 4.09 15.94
C GLY A 149 0.37 4.28 15.75
N ALA A 150 -0.02 5.18 14.86
CA ALA A 150 -1.42 5.45 14.55
C ALA A 150 -2.11 4.24 13.89
N LEU A 151 -1.45 3.61 12.93
CA LEU A 151 -1.95 2.41 12.25
C LEU A 151 -2.19 1.28 13.27
N PHE A 152 -1.20 1.03 14.12
CA PHE A 152 -1.30 0.01 15.15
C PHE A 152 -2.48 0.28 16.13
N ALA A 153 -2.63 1.54 16.57
CA ALA A 153 -3.75 1.95 17.42
C ALA A 153 -5.11 1.65 16.76
N ARG A 154 -5.27 1.99 15.49
CA ARG A 154 -6.55 1.92 14.78
C ARG A 154 -6.90 0.53 14.30
N VAL A 155 -5.92 -0.21 13.79
CA VAL A 155 -6.13 -1.61 13.38
C VAL A 155 -6.44 -2.49 14.59
N LEU A 156 -5.72 -2.28 15.71
CA LEU A 156 -5.87 -3.11 16.91
C LEU A 156 -6.71 -2.45 18.03
N ARG A 157 -7.40 -1.35 17.76
CA ARG A 157 -8.14 -0.56 18.77
C ARG A 157 -9.03 -1.38 19.71
N HIS A 158 -9.65 -2.47 19.20
CA HIS A 158 -10.53 -3.33 19.97
C HIS A 158 -9.76 -4.36 20.83
N ARG A 159 -8.47 -4.57 20.52
CA ARG A 159 -7.58 -5.49 21.25
C ARG A 159 -6.65 -4.76 22.21
N LEU A 160 -6.48 -3.45 22.08
CA LEU A 160 -5.69 -2.64 22.99
C LEU A 160 -6.48 -2.28 24.25
N VAL A 161 -7.14 -3.27 24.86
CA VAL A 161 -7.80 -3.17 26.16
C VAL A 161 -6.88 -3.72 27.24
N PRO A 162 -6.99 -3.30 28.53
CA PRO A 162 -6.05 -3.68 29.59
C PRO A 162 -5.81 -5.18 29.71
N ARG A 163 -6.87 -5.98 29.57
CA ARG A 163 -6.80 -7.44 29.62
C ARG A 163 -5.91 -8.04 28.51
N GLU A 164 -6.05 -7.54 27.28
CA GLU A 164 -5.25 -8.02 26.15
C GLU A 164 -3.81 -7.51 26.22
N VAL A 165 -3.61 -6.27 26.67
CA VAL A 165 -2.28 -5.72 26.95
C VAL A 165 -1.55 -6.59 27.98
N LEU A 166 -2.24 -7.01 29.05
CA LEU A 166 -1.70 -7.92 30.06
C LEU A 166 -1.33 -9.29 29.45
N ARG A 167 -2.20 -9.83 28.59
CA ARG A 167 -1.95 -11.06 27.85
C ARG A 167 -0.70 -10.97 26.95
N PHE A 168 -0.50 -9.82 26.27
CA PHE A 168 0.71 -9.57 25.49
C PHE A 168 1.96 -9.45 26.36
N THR A 169 1.84 -8.86 27.56
CA THR A 169 2.99 -8.62 28.45
C THR A 169 3.46 -9.89 29.15
N PHE A 170 2.55 -10.77 29.58
CA PHE A 170 2.84 -11.94 30.37
C PHE A 170 2.57 -13.28 29.66
N GLY A 171 2.09 -13.22 28.42
CA GLY A 171 1.76 -14.40 27.61
C GLY A 171 2.87 -14.85 26.68
N ARG A 172 2.52 -15.78 25.78
CA ARG A 172 3.38 -16.15 24.66
C ARG A 172 3.44 -15.00 23.66
N ARG A 173 4.58 -14.84 22.96
CA ARG A 173 4.75 -13.86 21.89
C ARG A 173 3.56 -13.87 20.93
N TYR A 174 3.04 -12.69 20.60
CA TYR A 174 1.98 -12.53 19.61
C TYR A 174 2.55 -12.73 18.21
N ARG A 175 2.06 -13.73 17.51
CA ARG A 175 2.55 -14.08 16.17
C ARG A 175 1.78 -13.32 15.11
N MET A 176 2.51 -12.51 14.34
CA MET A 176 1.97 -11.73 13.21
C MET A 176 2.55 -12.24 11.90
N ALA A 177 1.71 -12.66 10.98
CA ALA A 177 2.06 -12.99 9.61
C ALA A 177 1.72 -11.83 8.68
N MET A 178 2.70 -11.40 7.89
CA MET A 178 2.53 -10.40 6.83
C MET A 178 2.71 -11.10 5.48
N ALA A 179 1.59 -11.40 4.81
CA ALA A 179 1.57 -12.00 3.48
C ALA A 179 1.61 -10.91 2.40
N ILE A 180 2.81 -10.55 1.96
CA ILE A 180 3.10 -9.35 1.15
C ILE A 180 4.11 -9.62 0.03
N ALA A 181 4.20 -8.71 -0.94
CA ALA A 181 5.27 -8.73 -1.92
C ALA A 181 6.61 -8.30 -1.27
N THR A 182 7.66 -9.12 -1.46
CA THR A 182 8.97 -8.92 -0.80
C THR A 182 10.07 -8.42 -1.73
N GLY A 183 9.78 -8.18 -2.99
CA GLY A 183 10.79 -7.91 -4.03
C GLY A 183 11.27 -6.47 -4.18
N GLY A 184 10.87 -5.51 -3.32
CA GLY A 184 11.24 -4.10 -3.47
C GLY A 184 10.86 -3.23 -2.28
N HIS A 185 11.06 -1.92 -2.42
CA HIS A 185 10.76 -0.89 -1.41
C HIS A 185 9.27 -0.55 -1.32
N PHE A 186 8.40 -1.57 -1.37
CA PHE A 186 6.95 -1.38 -1.21
C PHE A 186 6.62 -0.99 0.22
N ILE A 187 5.66 -0.10 0.40
CA ILE A 187 5.30 0.43 1.73
C ILE A 187 4.90 -0.68 2.72
N THR A 188 4.20 -1.72 2.27
CA THR A 188 3.84 -2.88 3.10
C THR A 188 5.06 -3.66 3.57
N ARG A 189 6.11 -3.77 2.73
CA ARG A 189 7.37 -4.42 3.09
C ARG A 189 8.14 -3.60 4.12
N LEU A 190 8.17 -2.27 3.97
CA LEU A 190 8.78 -1.35 4.93
C LEU A 190 8.09 -1.42 6.29
N VAL A 191 6.75 -1.46 6.31
CA VAL A 191 5.97 -1.66 7.55
C VAL A 191 6.27 -3.00 8.19
N ALA A 192 6.36 -4.07 7.43
CA ALA A 192 6.73 -5.39 7.93
C ALA A 192 8.16 -5.42 8.49
N GLY A 193 9.06 -4.59 7.96
CA GLY A 193 10.42 -4.37 8.48
C GLY A 193 10.47 -3.56 9.77
N TYR A 194 9.43 -2.78 10.07
CA TYR A 194 9.40 -1.92 11.23
C TYR A 194 9.20 -2.73 12.52
N ARG A 195 10.25 -2.84 13.32
CA ARG A 195 10.23 -3.57 14.60
C ARG A 195 10.89 -2.75 15.71
N PRO A 196 10.13 -1.94 16.46
CA PRO A 196 10.65 -1.25 17.63
C PRO A 196 11.29 -2.26 18.61
N LEU A 197 12.46 -1.94 19.15
CA LEU A 197 13.19 -2.85 20.05
C LEU A 197 12.35 -3.36 21.21
N TRP A 198 11.52 -2.48 21.80
CA TRP A 198 10.65 -2.82 22.92
C TRP A 198 9.58 -3.85 22.55
N SER A 199 9.22 -3.98 21.26
CA SER A 199 8.19 -4.94 20.82
C SER A 199 8.73 -6.37 20.68
N ARG A 200 10.05 -6.54 20.54
CA ARG A 200 10.68 -7.84 20.26
C ARG A 200 10.38 -8.94 21.29
N PRO A 201 10.31 -8.67 22.60
CA PRO A 201 9.94 -9.70 23.57
C PRO A 201 8.51 -10.21 23.43
N PHE A 202 7.61 -9.36 22.91
CA PHE A 202 6.17 -9.60 22.85
C PHE A 202 5.64 -9.99 21.48
N LEU A 203 6.40 -9.67 20.42
CA LEU A 203 5.97 -9.81 19.03
C LEU A 203 6.92 -10.70 18.24
N ASP A 204 6.37 -11.75 17.62
CA ASP A 204 7.03 -12.53 16.56
C ASP A 204 6.34 -12.18 15.23
N LEU A 205 7.01 -11.37 14.42
CA LEU A 205 6.52 -10.96 13.11
C LEU A 205 7.30 -11.72 12.03
N ARG A 206 6.58 -12.37 11.11
CA ARG A 206 7.15 -13.03 9.94
C ARG A 206 6.49 -12.57 8.66
N THR A 207 7.31 -12.41 7.61
CA THR A 207 6.84 -12.15 6.26
C THR A 207 6.72 -13.46 5.49
N PHE A 208 5.63 -13.57 4.74
CA PHE A 208 5.35 -14.64 3.79
C PHE A 208 5.25 -14.00 2.42
N SER A 209 6.14 -14.39 1.51
CA SER A 209 6.19 -13.76 0.21
C SER A 209 5.10 -14.31 -0.70
N ILE A 210 4.22 -13.43 -1.19
CA ILE A 210 3.22 -13.82 -2.19
C ILE A 210 3.85 -14.18 -3.54
N LEU A 211 5.16 -13.98 -3.70
CA LEU A 211 5.93 -14.33 -4.89
C LEU A 211 6.45 -15.78 -4.83
N GLU A 212 6.49 -16.37 -3.63
CA GLU A 212 6.91 -17.75 -3.44
C GLU A 212 5.80 -18.74 -3.84
N ALA A 213 6.19 -20.00 -4.04
CA ALA A 213 5.25 -21.07 -4.31
C ALA A 213 4.21 -21.20 -3.19
N PRO A 214 2.91 -21.40 -3.53
CA PRO A 214 1.84 -21.50 -2.55
C PRO A 214 2.10 -22.52 -1.44
N GLU A 215 2.67 -23.68 -1.78
CA GLU A 215 2.97 -24.77 -0.85
C GLU A 215 3.95 -24.34 0.24
N SER A 216 4.96 -23.56 -0.12
CA SER A 216 5.94 -23.00 0.82
C SER A 216 5.26 -22.10 1.84
N ASN A 217 4.36 -21.23 1.39
CA ASN A 217 3.56 -20.36 2.26
C ASN A 217 2.63 -21.16 3.17
N LEU A 218 1.96 -22.20 2.65
CA LEU A 218 1.06 -23.06 3.44
C LEU A 218 1.83 -23.77 4.55
N LEU A 219 2.97 -24.39 4.22
CA LEU A 219 3.82 -25.05 5.21
C LEU A 219 4.29 -24.06 6.28
N GLY A 220 4.81 -22.91 5.87
CA GLY A 220 5.29 -21.90 6.78
C GLY A 220 4.20 -21.35 7.71
N LEU A 221 3.02 -21.06 7.19
CA LEU A 221 1.87 -20.59 7.97
C LEU A 221 1.37 -21.66 8.95
N ASN A 222 1.28 -22.92 8.53
CA ASN A 222 0.88 -24.04 9.37
C ASN A 222 1.83 -24.25 10.57
N LEU A 223 3.12 -24.08 10.36
CA LEU A 223 4.14 -24.14 11.42
C LEU A 223 4.09 -22.91 12.33
N PHE A 224 3.90 -21.72 11.75
CA PHE A 224 3.92 -20.47 12.48
C PHE A 224 2.66 -20.21 13.30
N ARG A 225 1.48 -20.62 12.79
CA ARG A 225 0.16 -20.46 13.41
C ARG A 225 -0.09 -19.03 13.90
N PRO A 226 -0.21 -18.04 13.00
CA PRO A 226 -0.34 -16.64 13.38
C PRO A 226 -1.63 -16.36 14.13
N HIS A 227 -1.57 -15.43 15.10
CA HIS A 227 -2.76 -14.83 15.72
C HIS A 227 -3.30 -13.68 14.88
N TYR A 228 -2.41 -13.00 14.13
CA TYR A 228 -2.72 -11.90 13.22
C TYR A 228 -2.18 -12.25 11.82
N LEU A 229 -3.06 -12.17 10.83
CA LEU A 229 -2.73 -12.33 9.42
C LEU A 229 -3.03 -11.03 8.68
N HIS A 230 -2.01 -10.40 8.11
CA HIS A 230 -2.17 -9.29 7.19
C HIS A 230 -1.80 -9.73 5.77
N GLY A 231 -2.56 -9.27 4.78
CA GLY A 231 -2.21 -9.53 3.39
C GLY A 231 -3.11 -8.82 2.39
N TYR A 232 -2.75 -9.00 1.13
CA TYR A 232 -3.59 -8.57 0.02
C TYR A 232 -4.87 -9.40 -0.01
N SER A 233 -6.01 -8.76 -0.34
CA SER A 233 -7.31 -9.41 -0.29
C SER A 233 -7.37 -10.67 -1.14
N THR A 234 -6.79 -10.65 -2.34
CA THR A 234 -6.74 -11.79 -3.26
C THR A 234 -5.91 -12.96 -2.72
N PHE A 235 -4.77 -12.66 -2.09
CA PHE A 235 -3.93 -13.70 -1.51
C PHE A 235 -4.57 -14.33 -0.26
N VAL A 236 -5.19 -13.51 0.60
CA VAL A 236 -5.89 -14.01 1.79
C VAL A 236 -7.13 -14.81 1.39
N GLU A 237 -7.84 -14.44 0.31
CA GLU A 237 -8.92 -15.24 -0.27
C GLU A 237 -8.41 -16.62 -0.75
N ALA A 238 -7.24 -16.66 -1.42
CA ALA A 238 -6.62 -17.93 -1.80
C ALA A 238 -6.28 -18.79 -0.57
N LEU A 239 -5.71 -18.20 0.49
CA LEU A 239 -5.47 -18.90 1.77
C LEU A 239 -6.78 -19.38 2.42
N ALA A 240 -7.87 -18.63 2.28
CA ALA A 240 -9.18 -19.04 2.78
C ALA A 240 -9.70 -20.29 2.04
N HIS A 241 -9.53 -20.39 0.73
CA HIS A 241 -9.83 -21.60 -0.03
C HIS A 241 -8.98 -22.79 0.44
N GLU A 242 -7.67 -22.60 0.69
CA GLU A 242 -6.80 -23.63 1.24
C GLU A 242 -7.25 -24.10 2.63
N ARG A 243 -7.76 -23.18 3.45
CA ARG A 243 -8.32 -23.48 4.77
C ARG A 243 -9.60 -24.32 4.66
N ILE A 244 -10.53 -23.92 3.76
CA ILE A 244 -11.78 -24.64 3.50
C ILE A 244 -11.47 -26.05 2.96
N ALA A 245 -10.46 -26.18 2.12
CA ALA A 245 -10.00 -27.48 1.59
C ALA A 245 -9.21 -28.33 2.60
N GLY A 246 -8.97 -27.85 3.83
CA GLY A 246 -8.28 -28.59 4.87
C GLY A 246 -6.75 -28.63 4.75
N ARG A 247 -6.15 -27.92 3.79
CA ARG A 247 -4.69 -27.85 3.58
C ARG A 247 -4.00 -26.78 4.46
N LEU A 248 -4.73 -25.77 4.89
CA LEU A 248 -4.25 -24.74 5.81
C LEU A 248 -4.89 -24.93 7.19
N ALA A 249 -4.06 -25.07 8.24
CA ALA A 249 -4.51 -25.35 9.62
C ALA A 249 -4.21 -24.19 10.58
N ILE A 250 -4.44 -22.94 10.14
CA ILE A 250 -4.33 -21.74 10.98
C ILE A 250 -5.70 -21.27 11.42
N ASP A 251 -5.74 -20.54 12.54
CA ASP A 251 -6.96 -19.96 13.09
C ASP A 251 -6.62 -18.58 13.69
N PRO A 252 -6.41 -17.58 12.84
CA PRO A 252 -6.07 -16.25 13.28
C PRO A 252 -7.22 -15.60 14.05
N GLU A 253 -6.91 -14.84 15.07
CA GLU A 253 -7.86 -14.01 15.80
C GLU A 253 -8.21 -12.74 15.03
N PHE A 254 -7.31 -12.33 14.11
CA PHE A 254 -7.41 -11.09 13.38
C PHE A 254 -6.89 -11.24 11.95
N VAL A 255 -7.69 -10.80 10.98
CA VAL A 255 -7.32 -10.75 9.56
C VAL A 255 -7.43 -9.30 9.08
N SER A 256 -6.31 -8.74 8.65
CA SER A 256 -6.24 -7.39 8.11
C SER A 256 -5.99 -7.43 6.61
N LEU A 257 -6.84 -6.76 5.86
CA LEU A 257 -6.80 -6.69 4.40
C LEU A 257 -6.40 -5.28 3.98
N GLY A 258 -5.52 -5.17 3.01
CA GLY A 258 -5.07 -3.88 2.49
C GLY A 258 -4.44 -3.96 1.12
N SER A 259 -4.07 -2.80 0.58
CA SER A 259 -3.41 -2.62 -0.72
C SER A 259 -4.21 -3.01 -1.95
N GLU A 260 -5.39 -3.61 -1.78
CA GLU A 260 -6.31 -4.00 -2.84
C GLU A 260 -7.75 -3.79 -2.38
N PRO A 261 -8.70 -3.54 -3.30
CA PRO A 261 -10.11 -3.55 -2.98
C PRO A 261 -10.56 -4.92 -2.47
N VAL A 262 -11.37 -4.94 -1.42
CA VAL A 262 -11.94 -6.17 -0.88
C VAL A 262 -13.32 -6.38 -1.51
N THR A 263 -13.45 -7.40 -2.35
CA THR A 263 -14.76 -7.74 -2.94
C THR A 263 -15.66 -8.37 -1.88
N ARG A 264 -16.99 -8.25 -2.08
CA ARG A 264 -17.97 -8.91 -1.20
C ARG A 264 -17.72 -10.43 -1.12
N ARG A 265 -17.48 -11.07 -2.27
CA ARG A 265 -17.17 -12.50 -2.35
C ARG A 265 -15.92 -12.87 -1.55
N ALA A 266 -14.80 -12.14 -1.74
CA ALA A 266 -13.57 -12.38 -0.99
C ALA A 266 -13.81 -12.28 0.52
N ARG A 267 -14.57 -11.26 0.97
CA ARG A 267 -14.91 -11.09 2.39
C ARG A 267 -15.73 -12.26 2.92
N GLU A 268 -16.74 -12.71 2.17
CA GLU A 268 -17.58 -13.85 2.55
C GLU A 268 -16.75 -15.15 2.65
N THR A 269 -15.88 -15.41 1.67
CA THR A 269 -14.98 -16.59 1.66
C THR A 269 -14.02 -16.56 2.84
N ILE A 270 -13.41 -15.40 3.11
CA ILE A 270 -12.49 -15.23 4.24
C ILE A 270 -13.22 -15.41 5.57
N ALA A 271 -14.43 -14.86 5.72
CA ALA A 271 -15.24 -15.02 6.92
C ALA A 271 -15.67 -16.48 7.16
N GLN A 272 -16.00 -17.22 6.10
CA GLN A 272 -16.29 -18.65 6.16
C GLN A 272 -15.06 -19.45 6.62
N ALA A 273 -13.88 -19.15 6.06
CA ALA A 273 -12.64 -19.86 6.38
C ALA A 273 -12.15 -19.57 7.81
N PHE A 274 -12.32 -18.35 8.28
CA PHE A 274 -11.83 -17.87 9.58
C PHE A 274 -12.96 -17.28 10.45
N PRO A 275 -13.93 -18.10 10.89
CA PRO A 275 -15.17 -17.60 11.52
C PRO A 275 -14.96 -16.93 12.88
N ARG A 276 -13.78 -17.12 13.51
CA ARG A 276 -13.40 -16.46 14.77
C ARG A 276 -12.57 -15.20 14.56
N ALA A 277 -12.14 -14.94 13.33
CA ALA A 277 -11.30 -13.79 13.04
C ALA A 277 -12.12 -12.49 12.94
N GLN A 278 -11.63 -11.44 13.54
CA GLN A 278 -12.07 -10.10 13.21
C GLN A 278 -11.41 -9.68 11.90
N ILE A 279 -12.22 -9.46 10.86
CA ILE A 279 -11.75 -9.04 9.54
C ILE A 279 -11.87 -7.52 9.45
N VAL A 280 -10.75 -6.84 9.13
CA VAL A 280 -10.70 -5.38 8.96
C VAL A 280 -10.00 -5.01 7.67
N GLU A 281 -10.39 -3.88 7.12
CA GLU A 281 -9.76 -3.27 5.95
C GLU A 281 -9.00 -2.01 6.33
N THR A 282 -7.88 -1.78 5.62
CA THR A 282 -7.12 -0.54 5.68
C THR A 282 -6.99 0.00 4.27
N TYR A 283 -7.46 1.20 4.04
CA TYR A 283 -7.19 1.95 2.81
C TYR A 283 -5.94 2.79 3.03
N GLY A 284 -4.95 2.56 2.20
CA GLY A 284 -3.68 3.27 2.21
C GLY A 284 -3.03 3.30 0.84
N ALA A 285 -2.04 4.12 0.70
CA ALA A 285 -1.22 4.27 -0.50
C ALA A 285 0.26 4.36 -0.11
N THR A 286 1.17 4.23 -1.08
CA THR A 286 2.60 4.42 -0.84
C THR A 286 2.89 5.82 -0.31
N GLU A 287 2.13 6.79 -0.75
CA GLU A 287 2.16 8.21 -0.37
C GLU A 287 1.69 8.45 1.07
N CYS A 288 0.81 7.57 1.55
CA CYS A 288 0.21 7.68 2.88
C CYS A 288 -0.21 6.32 3.40
N LEU A 289 0.47 5.85 4.43
CA LEU A 289 0.39 4.47 4.93
C LEU A 289 -1.04 4.03 5.32
N ALA A 290 -1.82 4.92 5.92
CA ALA A 290 -3.18 4.62 6.31
C ALA A 290 -4.08 5.85 6.14
N ILE A 291 -4.80 5.91 5.01
CA ILE A 291 -5.75 6.98 4.72
C ILE A 291 -7.03 6.76 5.52
N ALA A 292 -7.53 5.52 5.54
CA ALA A 292 -8.72 5.16 6.31
C ALA A 292 -8.60 3.75 6.89
N ASN A 293 -9.28 3.52 8.02
CA ASN A 293 -9.34 2.22 8.69
C ASN A 293 -10.79 1.81 8.93
N GLN A 294 -11.07 0.51 8.78
CA GLN A 294 -12.40 -0.02 8.98
C GLN A 294 -12.79 -0.09 10.46
N CYS A 295 -13.99 0.35 10.76
CA CYS A 295 -14.60 0.26 12.08
C CYS A 295 -15.37 -1.07 12.27
N PRO A 296 -15.82 -1.41 13.52
CA PRO A 296 -16.60 -2.62 13.77
C PRO A 296 -17.92 -2.69 13.01
N ALA A 297 -18.47 -1.54 12.61
CA ALA A 297 -19.68 -1.48 11.79
C ALA A 297 -19.40 -1.68 10.29
N GLY A 298 -18.15 -2.04 9.91
CA GLY A 298 -17.76 -2.33 8.55
C GLY A 298 -17.49 -1.12 7.66
N ARG A 299 -17.47 0.11 8.20
CA ARG A 299 -17.21 1.34 7.43
C ARG A 299 -15.75 1.79 7.57
N LEU A 300 -15.17 2.26 6.47
CA LEU A 300 -13.87 2.91 6.48
C LEU A 300 -14.02 4.35 6.97
N HIS A 301 -13.27 4.73 8.00
CA HIS A 301 -13.18 6.11 8.49
C HIS A 301 -11.86 6.73 8.11
N VAL A 302 -11.91 7.91 7.49
CA VAL A 302 -10.73 8.69 7.13
C VAL A 302 -10.01 9.11 8.39
N ASN A 303 -8.70 8.93 8.43
CA ASN A 303 -7.86 9.33 9.56
C ASN A 303 -7.63 10.86 9.53
N GLU A 304 -8.70 11.65 9.71
CA GLU A 304 -8.72 13.10 9.47
C GLU A 304 -7.80 13.93 10.38
N ASP A 305 -7.35 13.36 11.48
CA ASP A 305 -6.28 13.94 12.28
C ASP A 305 -4.89 13.79 11.67
N LEU A 306 -4.72 12.88 10.68
CA LEU A 306 -3.45 12.55 10.02
C LEU A 306 -3.43 12.87 8.54
N VAL A 307 -4.59 12.91 7.90
CA VAL A 307 -4.73 13.20 6.48
C VAL A 307 -5.90 14.14 6.20
N ILE A 308 -5.83 14.84 5.09
CA ILE A 308 -6.99 15.48 4.47
C ILE A 308 -7.22 14.80 3.13
N LEU A 309 -8.44 14.34 2.91
CA LEU A 309 -8.87 13.68 1.70
C LEU A 309 -9.97 14.52 1.06
N GLU A 310 -9.74 14.98 -0.17
CA GLU A 310 -10.66 15.82 -0.95
C GLU A 310 -11.12 15.03 -2.18
N PRO A 311 -12.30 14.35 -2.15
CA PRO A 311 -12.87 13.69 -3.32
C PRO A 311 -13.33 14.73 -4.34
N VAL A 312 -12.89 14.56 -5.60
CA VAL A 312 -13.14 15.53 -6.68
C VAL A 312 -13.54 14.84 -7.99
N ASP A 313 -14.22 15.61 -8.87
CA ASP A 313 -14.53 15.19 -10.24
C ASP A 313 -13.28 15.26 -11.14
N ALA A 314 -13.44 14.89 -12.40
CA ALA A 314 -12.37 14.91 -13.41
C ALA A 314 -11.75 16.30 -13.59
N GLN A 315 -12.53 17.38 -13.36
CA GLN A 315 -12.10 18.77 -13.43
C GLN A 315 -11.50 19.31 -12.12
N GLY A 316 -11.44 18.47 -11.07
CA GLY A 316 -10.89 18.84 -9.76
C GLY A 316 -11.84 19.63 -8.87
N ARG A 317 -13.15 19.62 -9.15
CA ARG A 317 -14.18 20.26 -8.32
C ARG A 317 -14.66 19.25 -7.25
N PRO A 318 -14.92 19.69 -6.01
CA PRO A 318 -15.47 18.81 -4.98
C PRO A 318 -16.76 18.13 -5.42
N VAL A 319 -16.87 16.81 -5.15
CA VAL A 319 -18.11 16.05 -5.41
C VAL A 319 -19.04 16.10 -4.19
N PRO A 320 -20.37 16.05 -4.39
CA PRO A 320 -21.32 15.97 -3.29
C PRO A 320 -21.19 14.70 -2.48
N VAL A 321 -21.64 14.74 -1.22
CA VAL A 321 -21.78 13.54 -0.38
C VAL A 321 -22.70 12.53 -1.07
N GLY A 322 -22.31 11.25 -1.03
CA GLY A 322 -23.02 10.15 -1.69
C GLY A 322 -22.65 9.94 -3.16
N VAL A 323 -21.86 10.84 -3.75
CA VAL A 323 -21.40 10.74 -5.15
C VAL A 323 -19.97 10.20 -5.18
N ALA A 324 -19.70 9.23 -6.06
CA ALA A 324 -18.36 8.71 -6.30
C ALA A 324 -17.50 9.77 -7.00
N SER A 325 -16.28 9.96 -6.51
CA SER A 325 -15.30 10.86 -7.14
C SER A 325 -14.60 10.19 -8.33
N ASP A 326 -14.04 11.00 -9.23
CA ASP A 326 -13.14 10.50 -10.28
C ASP A 326 -11.72 10.29 -9.75
N LYS A 327 -11.31 11.12 -8.78
CA LYS A 327 -10.01 11.10 -8.12
C LYS A 327 -10.10 11.77 -6.75
N VAL A 328 -9.01 11.71 -5.99
CA VAL A 328 -8.91 12.40 -4.70
C VAL A 328 -7.64 13.23 -4.60
N TYR A 329 -7.69 14.36 -3.91
CA TYR A 329 -6.48 15.07 -3.48
C TYR A 329 -6.17 14.70 -2.04
N LEU A 330 -4.93 14.27 -1.82
CA LEU A 330 -4.43 13.82 -0.53
C LEU A 330 -3.44 14.84 0.04
N THR A 331 -3.66 15.27 1.28
CA THR A 331 -2.66 15.98 2.07
C THR A 331 -2.23 15.09 3.24
N ASN A 332 -0.93 14.71 3.28
CA ASN A 332 -0.36 13.89 4.34
C ASN A 332 0.22 14.80 5.43
N LEU A 333 -0.47 14.91 6.56
CA LEU A 333 -0.15 15.86 7.64
C LEU A 333 1.09 15.51 8.47
N LEU A 334 1.66 14.32 8.28
CA LEU A 334 2.87 13.88 8.97
C LEU A 334 4.14 13.92 8.09
N SER A 335 4.00 13.97 6.77
CA SER A 335 5.15 13.90 5.85
C SER A 335 5.91 15.23 5.82
N ARG A 336 7.13 15.24 6.39
CA ARG A 336 7.98 16.43 6.46
C ARG A 336 9.18 16.37 5.54
N ALA A 337 9.83 15.21 5.45
CA ALA A 337 10.97 15.05 4.55
C ALA A 337 10.62 15.33 3.09
N GLN A 338 9.42 14.90 2.68
CA GLN A 338 8.81 15.21 1.39
C GLN A 338 7.34 15.56 1.65
N PRO A 339 7.00 16.82 1.88
CA PRO A 339 5.63 17.26 2.09
C PRO A 339 4.72 16.89 0.92
N LEU A 340 3.52 16.40 1.23
CA LEU A 340 2.48 16.09 0.25
C LEU A 340 1.24 16.92 0.57
N LEU A 341 1.01 17.97 -0.24
CA LEU A 341 -0.11 18.89 -0.15
C LEU A 341 -0.94 18.77 -1.43
N ARG A 342 -2.20 18.35 -1.29
CA ARG A 342 -3.15 18.13 -2.40
C ARG A 342 -2.55 17.26 -3.52
N TYR A 343 -1.90 16.18 -3.15
CA TYR A 343 -1.35 15.21 -4.10
C TYR A 343 -2.49 14.39 -4.74
N GLU A 344 -2.48 14.31 -6.06
CA GLU A 344 -3.52 13.64 -6.85
C GLU A 344 -3.35 12.11 -6.82
N LEU A 345 -4.31 11.42 -6.17
CA LEU A 345 -4.48 9.97 -6.26
C LEU A 345 -5.60 9.65 -7.25
N GLN A 346 -5.39 8.62 -8.07
CA GLN A 346 -6.35 8.14 -9.08
C GLN A 346 -7.36 7.14 -8.48
N ASP A 347 -7.67 7.29 -7.20
CA ASP A 347 -8.64 6.45 -6.50
C ASP A 347 -10.01 7.11 -6.50
N SER A 348 -11.08 6.34 -6.74
CA SER A 348 -12.45 6.79 -6.61
C SER A 348 -12.97 6.52 -5.21
N VAL A 349 -13.54 7.53 -4.57
CA VAL A 349 -14.03 7.46 -3.19
C VAL A 349 -15.41 8.13 -3.10
N THR A 350 -16.31 7.52 -2.35
CA THR A 350 -17.62 8.09 -1.98
C THR A 350 -17.63 8.46 -0.50
N ILE A 351 -17.92 9.72 -0.16
CA ILE A 351 -18.20 10.11 1.23
C ILE A 351 -19.60 9.63 1.61
N LEU A 352 -19.74 8.94 2.73
CA LEU A 352 -21.03 8.49 3.25
C LEU A 352 -21.62 9.60 4.15
N GLY A 353 -22.89 9.97 3.89
CA GLY A 353 -23.53 11.10 4.55
C GLY A 353 -24.18 10.78 5.89
N ASP A 354 -24.43 9.51 6.16
CA ASP A 354 -25.11 9.06 7.38
C ASP A 354 -24.11 8.78 8.52
N ALA A 355 -24.54 9.02 9.76
CA ALA A 355 -23.74 8.73 10.94
C ALA A 355 -23.43 7.23 11.04
N CYS A 356 -22.16 6.91 11.33
CA CYS A 356 -21.79 5.52 11.54
C CYS A 356 -22.23 5.01 12.92
N PRO A 357 -22.85 3.82 13.01
CA PRO A 357 -23.24 3.24 14.32
C PRO A 357 -22.08 3.04 15.30
N CYS A 358 -20.83 3.06 14.83
CA CYS A 358 -19.66 2.93 15.70
C CYS A 358 -19.38 4.19 16.54
N GLY A 359 -20.08 5.30 16.28
CA GLY A 359 -19.91 6.57 17.01
C GLY A 359 -18.61 7.34 16.72
N SER A 360 -17.82 6.92 15.71
CA SER A 360 -16.59 7.63 15.35
C SER A 360 -16.89 9.06 14.89
N PRO A 361 -16.11 10.07 15.35
CA PRO A 361 -16.25 11.45 14.91
C PRO A 361 -15.66 11.71 13.51
N MET A 362 -15.04 10.72 12.88
CA MET A 362 -14.36 10.81 11.60
C MET A 362 -15.29 10.48 10.44
N THR A 363 -15.09 11.16 9.32
CA THR A 363 -15.85 10.93 8.08
C THR A 363 -15.75 9.48 7.61
N SER A 364 -16.90 8.87 7.33
CA SER A 364 -16.93 7.53 6.75
C SER A 364 -16.96 7.59 5.22
N ILE A 365 -16.24 6.65 4.60
CA ILE A 365 -16.10 6.57 3.15
C ILE A 365 -16.31 5.14 2.64
N ARG A 366 -16.58 5.04 1.34
CA ARG A 366 -16.44 3.83 0.55
C ARG A 366 -15.39 4.06 -0.52
N VAL A 367 -14.43 3.16 -0.65
CA VAL A 367 -13.45 3.15 -1.73
C VAL A 367 -14.02 2.33 -2.87
N GLU A 368 -14.25 2.97 -4.01
CA GLU A 368 -14.77 2.29 -5.21
C GLU A 368 -13.66 1.52 -5.95
N GLY A 369 -12.42 1.82 -5.63
CA GLY A 369 -11.21 1.14 -6.08
C GLY A 369 -10.68 1.65 -7.42
N ARG A 370 -9.47 1.23 -7.73
CA ARG A 370 -8.91 1.23 -9.10
C ARG A 370 -9.41 -0.04 -9.76
N SER A 371 -10.54 0.02 -10.40
CA SER A 371 -11.25 -1.19 -10.86
C SER A 371 -10.56 -1.94 -12.01
N ASP A 372 -9.51 -1.40 -12.63
CA ASP A 372 -9.03 -1.85 -13.93
C ASP A 372 -7.75 -2.70 -13.91
N ASP A 373 -7.15 -2.96 -12.75
CA ASP A 373 -5.77 -3.43 -12.70
C ASP A 373 -5.57 -4.90 -12.24
N THR A 374 -6.58 -5.59 -11.70
CA THR A 374 -6.45 -7.00 -11.27
C THR A 374 -6.70 -7.95 -12.42
N PHE A 375 -5.79 -8.89 -12.68
CA PHE A 375 -5.92 -9.90 -13.73
C PHE A 375 -6.73 -11.07 -13.21
N ALA A 376 -7.83 -11.37 -13.88
CA ALA A 376 -8.62 -12.58 -13.65
C ALA A 376 -8.17 -13.65 -14.64
N LEU A 377 -7.42 -14.65 -14.18
CA LEU A 377 -6.94 -15.76 -15.00
C LEU A 377 -7.72 -17.03 -14.66
N LEU A 378 -7.99 -17.84 -15.67
CA LEU A 378 -8.70 -19.11 -15.53
C LEU A 378 -7.69 -20.27 -15.50
N ASP A 379 -7.87 -21.19 -14.56
CA ASP A 379 -7.15 -22.48 -14.56
C ASP A 379 -7.74 -23.45 -15.62
N ALA A 380 -7.16 -24.64 -15.71
CA ALA A 380 -7.60 -25.68 -16.64
C ALA A 380 -9.05 -26.15 -16.39
N ASP A 381 -9.55 -25.99 -15.18
CA ASP A 381 -10.94 -26.33 -14.80
C ASP A 381 -11.91 -25.16 -15.04
N GLY A 382 -11.42 -24.02 -15.57
CA GLY A 382 -12.21 -22.80 -15.79
C GLY A 382 -12.50 -22.00 -14.52
N ARG A 383 -11.81 -22.28 -13.41
CA ARG A 383 -11.95 -21.51 -12.18
C ARG A 383 -11.12 -20.24 -12.28
N SER A 384 -11.71 -19.10 -11.92
CA SER A 384 -11.02 -17.80 -11.96
C SER A 384 -10.19 -17.59 -10.70
N THR A 385 -8.92 -17.25 -10.91
CA THR A 385 -8.01 -16.76 -9.87
C THR A 385 -7.67 -15.31 -10.14
N LEU A 386 -7.55 -14.50 -9.08
CA LEU A 386 -7.25 -13.08 -9.17
C LEU A 386 -5.77 -12.81 -8.86
N HIS A 387 -5.12 -12.06 -9.74
CA HIS A 387 -3.71 -11.73 -9.63
C HIS A 387 -3.52 -10.21 -9.63
N PRO A 388 -3.07 -9.63 -8.51
CA PRO A 388 -2.86 -8.19 -8.41
C PRO A 388 -1.66 -7.72 -9.24
N PRO A 389 -1.69 -6.52 -9.80
CA PRO A 389 -0.60 -5.93 -10.60
C PRO A 389 0.75 -5.93 -9.89
N ILE A 390 0.75 -5.68 -8.58
CA ILE A 390 1.97 -5.62 -7.77
C ILE A 390 2.79 -6.93 -7.79
N VAL A 391 2.13 -8.06 -7.97
CA VAL A 391 2.80 -9.37 -8.09
C VAL A 391 3.60 -9.42 -9.37
N PHE A 392 2.95 -9.12 -10.49
CA PHE A 392 3.59 -9.12 -11.80
C PHE A 392 4.73 -8.10 -11.88
N GLU A 393 4.53 -6.95 -11.28
CA GLU A 393 5.55 -5.93 -11.19
C GLU A 393 6.77 -6.42 -10.40
N ALA A 394 6.58 -6.93 -9.20
CA ALA A 394 7.67 -7.44 -8.38
C ALA A 394 8.45 -8.56 -9.07
N LEU A 395 7.75 -9.40 -9.84
CA LEU A 395 8.37 -10.45 -10.66
C LEU A 395 9.22 -9.88 -11.78
N ILE A 396 8.63 -9.00 -12.60
CA ILE A 396 9.29 -8.49 -13.81
C ILE A 396 10.42 -7.53 -13.46
N LEU A 397 10.27 -6.65 -12.46
CA LEU A 397 11.36 -5.80 -11.96
C LEU A 397 12.56 -6.61 -11.45
N GLY A 398 12.38 -7.89 -11.16
CA GLY A 398 13.43 -8.85 -10.80
C GLY A 398 14.26 -9.36 -11.96
N VAL A 399 13.89 -9.08 -13.18
CA VAL A 399 14.55 -9.62 -14.39
C VAL A 399 15.88 -8.89 -14.63
N PRO A 400 17.02 -9.60 -14.65
CA PRO A 400 18.32 -8.97 -14.89
C PRO A 400 18.40 -8.35 -16.29
N GLY A 401 18.89 -7.11 -16.36
CA GLY A 401 19.05 -6.36 -17.62
C GLY A 401 17.79 -5.64 -18.07
N LEU A 402 16.71 -5.67 -17.30
CA LEU A 402 15.49 -4.92 -17.59
C LEU A 402 15.65 -3.44 -17.20
N GLU A 403 15.28 -2.52 -18.11
CA GLU A 403 15.16 -1.09 -17.83
C GLU A 403 13.70 -0.70 -17.55
N ARG A 404 12.80 -1.06 -18.47
CA ARG A 404 11.37 -0.76 -18.39
C ARG A 404 10.54 -1.91 -18.94
N PHE A 405 9.27 -1.95 -18.53
CA PHE A 405 8.32 -2.93 -19.06
C PHE A 405 6.89 -2.40 -19.09
N GLN A 406 6.05 -3.07 -19.87
CA GLN A 406 4.60 -2.98 -19.82
C GLN A 406 4.03 -4.38 -19.87
N LEU A 407 3.08 -4.71 -19.00
CA LEU A 407 2.35 -5.97 -19.01
C LEU A 407 0.86 -5.72 -19.22
N VAL A 408 0.32 -6.34 -20.24
CA VAL A 408 -1.08 -6.20 -20.64
C VAL A 408 -1.78 -7.55 -20.60
N HIS A 409 -2.88 -7.65 -19.88
CA HIS A 409 -3.83 -8.75 -19.99
C HIS A 409 -4.78 -8.43 -21.15
N VAL A 410 -4.40 -8.87 -22.36
CA VAL A 410 -5.03 -8.41 -23.62
C VAL A 410 -6.36 -9.10 -23.92
N ARG A 411 -6.49 -10.35 -23.55
CA ARG A 411 -7.72 -11.16 -23.61
C ARG A 411 -7.66 -12.25 -22.55
N GLN A 412 -8.76 -12.94 -22.34
CA GLN A 412 -8.84 -14.00 -21.33
C GLN A 412 -7.64 -14.96 -21.47
N ASN A 413 -6.89 -15.11 -20.38
CA ASN A 413 -5.73 -15.97 -20.28
C ASN A 413 -4.56 -15.65 -21.25
N VAL A 414 -4.44 -14.42 -21.73
CA VAL A 414 -3.31 -13.99 -22.56
C VAL A 414 -2.64 -12.77 -21.98
N LEU A 415 -1.36 -12.91 -21.63
CA LEU A 415 -0.51 -11.87 -21.09
C LEU A 415 0.56 -11.46 -22.12
N GLU A 416 0.66 -10.17 -22.39
CA GLU A 416 1.71 -9.59 -23.24
C GLU A 416 2.63 -8.69 -22.42
N ALA A 417 3.90 -9.06 -22.33
CA ALA A 417 4.95 -8.25 -21.75
C ALA A 417 5.76 -7.56 -22.86
N ARG A 418 5.88 -6.24 -22.81
CA ARG A 418 6.79 -5.44 -23.63
C ARG A 418 7.93 -4.99 -22.73
N VAL A 419 9.17 -5.25 -23.13
CA VAL A 419 10.34 -4.99 -22.29
C VAL A 419 11.36 -4.11 -22.99
N VAL A 420 11.91 -3.15 -22.30
CA VAL A 420 13.05 -2.33 -22.73
C VAL A 420 14.26 -2.82 -21.94
N ALA A 421 15.31 -3.19 -22.64
CA ALA A 421 16.54 -3.64 -22.03
C ALA A 421 17.43 -2.47 -21.64
N GLN A 422 18.22 -2.66 -20.57
CA GLN A 422 19.28 -1.72 -20.17
C GLN A 422 20.37 -1.68 -21.25
N ALA A 423 21.08 -0.56 -21.32
CA ALA A 423 22.23 -0.42 -22.19
C ALA A 423 23.27 -1.54 -21.93
N GLY A 424 23.64 -2.25 -23.00
CA GLY A 424 24.56 -3.39 -22.94
C GLY A 424 23.92 -4.75 -22.63
N ALA A 425 22.62 -4.81 -22.35
CA ALA A 425 21.89 -6.06 -22.26
C ALA A 425 21.29 -6.46 -23.62
N GLU A 426 21.27 -7.75 -23.91
CA GLU A 426 20.67 -8.29 -25.15
C GLU A 426 19.14 -8.26 -25.02
N PRO A 427 18.40 -7.48 -25.84
CA PRO A 427 16.94 -7.29 -25.66
C PRO A 427 16.14 -8.59 -25.72
N ALA A 428 16.50 -9.51 -26.64
CA ALA A 428 15.83 -10.79 -26.77
C ALA A 428 16.00 -11.68 -25.53
N VAL A 429 17.18 -11.65 -24.91
CA VAL A 429 17.47 -12.40 -23.67
C VAL A 429 16.67 -11.83 -22.49
N VAL A 430 16.55 -10.52 -22.40
CA VAL A 430 15.74 -9.87 -21.34
C VAL A 430 14.26 -10.22 -21.50
N ALA A 431 13.73 -10.20 -22.72
CA ALA A 431 12.35 -10.58 -23.01
C ALA A 431 12.08 -12.05 -22.63
N GLU A 432 12.98 -12.96 -23.04
CA GLU A 432 12.84 -14.37 -22.70
C GLU A 432 12.88 -14.63 -21.19
N ARG A 433 13.78 -13.98 -20.44
CA ARG A 433 13.82 -14.05 -18.97
C ARG A 433 12.53 -13.54 -18.33
N ALA A 434 11.95 -12.47 -18.86
CA ALA A 434 10.66 -11.96 -18.39
C ALA A 434 9.54 -12.98 -18.62
N ARG A 435 9.51 -13.58 -19.82
CA ARG A 435 8.56 -14.64 -20.17
C ARG A 435 8.69 -15.86 -19.24
N GLU A 436 9.90 -16.34 -19.05
CA GLU A 436 10.17 -17.49 -18.17
C GLU A 436 9.78 -17.19 -16.70
N THR A 437 10.05 -15.97 -16.23
CA THR A 437 9.69 -15.54 -14.86
C THR A 437 8.17 -15.56 -14.67
N LEU A 438 7.42 -15.02 -15.64
CA LEU A 438 5.96 -15.05 -15.61
C LEU A 438 5.42 -16.49 -15.70
N ARG A 439 5.95 -17.30 -16.61
CA ARG A 439 5.52 -18.70 -16.77
C ARG A 439 5.79 -19.55 -15.52
N ARG A 440 6.92 -19.35 -14.88
CA ARG A 440 7.23 -20.03 -13.60
C ARG A 440 6.22 -19.67 -12.53
N TYR A 441 5.93 -18.38 -12.36
CA TYR A 441 4.91 -17.92 -11.42
C TYR A 441 3.54 -18.55 -11.69
N LEU A 442 3.15 -18.66 -12.97
CA LEU A 442 1.88 -19.26 -13.36
C LEU A 442 1.89 -20.79 -13.16
N ALA A 443 3.02 -21.45 -13.43
CA ALA A 443 3.18 -22.89 -13.21
C ALA A 443 3.05 -23.27 -11.74
N ASP A 444 3.66 -22.50 -10.84
CA ASP A 444 3.55 -22.68 -9.39
C ASP A 444 2.09 -22.56 -8.88
N ARG A 445 1.17 -22.12 -9.74
CA ARG A 445 -0.26 -21.90 -9.43
C ARG A 445 -1.22 -22.72 -10.28
N GLY A 446 -0.70 -23.68 -11.04
CA GLY A 446 -1.52 -24.53 -11.91
C GLY A 446 -2.11 -23.82 -13.12
N LEU A 447 -1.54 -22.68 -13.51
CA LEU A 447 -2.05 -21.84 -14.61
C LEU A 447 -1.24 -21.97 -15.91
N ALA A 448 -0.12 -22.72 -15.88
CA ALA A 448 0.83 -22.76 -17.01
C ALA A 448 0.24 -23.31 -18.31
N GLU A 449 -0.70 -24.27 -18.23
CA GLU A 449 -1.32 -24.89 -19.42
C GLU A 449 -2.46 -24.04 -19.98
N GLY A 450 -3.07 -23.20 -19.13
CA GLY A 450 -4.24 -22.39 -19.49
C GLY A 450 -3.93 -20.94 -19.84
N VAL A 451 -2.72 -20.42 -19.55
CA VAL A 451 -2.37 -19.00 -19.73
C VAL A 451 -1.20 -18.85 -20.71
N GLU A 452 -1.44 -18.16 -21.81
CA GLU A 452 -0.41 -17.78 -22.77
C GLU A 452 0.37 -16.56 -22.28
N VAL A 453 1.70 -16.62 -22.39
CA VAL A 453 2.60 -15.50 -22.04
C VAL A 453 3.49 -15.19 -23.22
N HIS A 454 3.34 -13.97 -23.71
CA HIS A 454 4.21 -13.40 -24.74
C HIS A 454 5.10 -12.34 -24.12
N ALA A 455 6.38 -12.29 -24.53
CA ALA A 455 7.28 -11.21 -24.15
C ALA A 455 8.05 -10.74 -25.38
N THR A 456 8.00 -9.45 -25.66
CA THR A 456 8.59 -8.85 -26.84
C THR A 456 9.52 -7.72 -26.44
N PRO A 457 10.76 -7.69 -26.92
CA PRO A 457 11.64 -6.56 -26.75
C PRO A 457 11.14 -5.38 -27.60
N VAL A 458 11.18 -4.18 -27.01
CA VAL A 458 10.78 -2.93 -27.67
C VAL A 458 11.80 -1.83 -27.35
N ASP A 459 11.97 -0.87 -28.27
CA ASP A 459 12.87 0.27 -28.04
C ASP A 459 12.29 1.27 -27.03
N ALA A 460 10.96 1.36 -26.99
CA ALA A 460 10.24 2.20 -26.03
C ALA A 460 8.85 1.62 -25.72
N ILE A 461 8.38 1.83 -24.51
CA ILE A 461 7.02 1.45 -24.14
C ILE A 461 6.02 2.41 -24.82
N PRO A 462 5.04 1.89 -25.60
CA PRO A 462 4.07 2.73 -26.29
C PRO A 462 3.17 3.48 -25.29
N ARG A 463 2.90 4.75 -25.57
CA ARG A 463 1.92 5.57 -24.82
C ARG A 463 0.53 5.37 -25.41
N GLU A 464 -0.49 5.35 -24.57
CA GLU A 464 -1.87 5.27 -25.04
C GLU A 464 -2.25 6.49 -25.89
N ALA A 465 -2.97 6.26 -27.01
CA ALA A 465 -3.36 7.28 -27.97
C ALA A 465 -4.33 8.34 -27.40
N ARG A 466 -5.04 8.01 -26.31
CA ARG A 466 -5.95 8.93 -25.60
C ARG A 466 -5.42 9.19 -24.18
N GLY A 467 -4.81 10.37 -23.96
CA GLY A 467 -4.54 10.91 -22.62
C GLY A 467 -3.09 10.93 -22.15
N HIS A 468 -2.10 10.64 -22.98
CA HIS A 468 -0.65 10.69 -22.67
C HIS A 468 -0.19 9.86 -21.45
N LYS A 469 -1.04 8.98 -20.89
CA LYS A 469 -0.70 8.13 -19.75
C LYS A 469 -0.05 6.84 -20.22
N LEU A 470 1.09 6.52 -19.63
CA LEU A 470 1.70 5.22 -19.76
C LEU A 470 1.12 4.32 -18.66
N ARG A 471 0.33 3.30 -19.04
CA ARG A 471 -0.10 2.25 -18.10
C ARG A 471 0.90 1.10 -18.16
N GLN A 472 1.54 0.81 -17.05
CA GLN A 472 2.59 -0.22 -16.99
C GLN A 472 2.01 -1.62 -16.89
N ILE A 473 0.96 -1.79 -16.07
CA ILE A 473 0.26 -3.06 -15.91
C ILE A 473 -1.24 -2.78 -15.95
N TYR A 474 -1.97 -3.46 -16.82
CA TYR A 474 -3.43 -3.29 -16.91
C TYR A 474 -4.11 -4.43 -17.64
N SER A 475 -5.42 -4.59 -17.40
CA SER A 475 -6.28 -5.55 -18.10
C SER A 475 -7.15 -4.84 -19.14
N GLN A 476 -7.24 -5.42 -20.33
CA GLN A 476 -8.23 -5.08 -21.36
C GLN A 476 -9.45 -5.99 -21.31
N VAL A 477 -9.39 -7.03 -20.48
CA VAL A 477 -10.48 -8.00 -20.32
C VAL A 477 -11.55 -7.41 -19.39
N PRO A 478 -12.81 -7.29 -19.84
CA PRO A 478 -13.91 -6.88 -18.97
C PRO A 478 -14.06 -7.85 -17.78
N ARG A 479 -14.28 -7.30 -16.58
CA ARG A 479 -14.56 -8.16 -15.41
C ARG A 479 -15.87 -8.93 -15.63
N LEU A 480 -15.81 -10.24 -15.50
CA LEU A 480 -17.02 -11.09 -15.37
C LEU A 480 -17.72 -10.68 -14.07
N GLY A 481 -18.85 -9.96 -14.18
CA GLY A 481 -19.75 -9.71 -13.05
C GLY A 481 -20.01 -8.27 -12.62
N ARG A 482 -20.02 -7.29 -13.52
CA ARG A 482 -20.89 -6.12 -13.34
C ARG A 482 -22.16 -6.31 -14.18
N SER A 483 -23.16 -6.98 -13.60
CA SER A 483 -24.55 -6.75 -14.03
C SER A 483 -24.90 -5.34 -13.55
N SER A 484 -25.27 -4.51 -14.51
CA SER A 484 -25.86 -3.18 -14.44
C SER A 484 -26.84 -2.98 -13.30
#